data_f845ea37d8156f3cc41921d215952f1d
#
_entry.id   f845ea37d8156f3cc41921d215952f1d
#
_cell.length_a   1.000
_cell.length_b   1.000
_cell.length_c   1.000
_cell.angle_alpha   90.00
_cell.angle_beta   90.00
_cell.angle_gamma   90.00
#
_symmetry.space_group_name_H-M   'P 1'
#
loop_
_entity.id
_entity.type
_entity.pdbx_description
1 polymer ?
#
loop_
_entity_poly.entity_id
_entity_poly.type
_entity_poly.pdbx_seq_one_letter_code
_entity_poly.pdbx_strand_id
1 'polypeptide(L)'
;ELPRWDDIQIMAAQLHRQPLLEDASVNTELIIGPESKKPLRLAIPLIISDMSFGALSEEAKVAMATGAEMLGTGICSGEGGMLPEEQQVNSRYLYELASAKFGYQENILKQVQAFHFKGGQGAKTGTGGHLPASKNTGKIALVRGIEVGTEAISPPTFEDLHCPADFKRFADRVREVSGGIPIGFKLSANHIERDIEFALKASADYIILDGRGGGTGAAPALFRDHISVPTIPALARARHYLDKRGMSGRVTL
;
A
#
# COMPACT_ATOMS: atom_id res chain seq x y z
N GLU A 1 2.87 -27.49 10.50
CA GLU A 1 1.96 -26.36 10.70
C GLU A 1 2.68 -25.05 10.34
N LEU A 2 1.93 -24.02 9.90
CA LEU A 2 2.48 -22.70 9.66
C LEU A 2 2.48 -21.90 10.97
N PRO A 3 3.47 -21.02 11.21
CA PRO A 3 3.52 -20.21 12.41
C PRO A 3 2.30 -19.27 12.49
N ARG A 4 1.78 -19.09 13.69
CA ARG A 4 0.72 -18.13 14.05
C ARG A 4 1.33 -16.96 14.79
N TRP A 5 0.57 -15.89 14.97
CA TRP A 5 1.04 -14.73 15.73
C TRP A 5 1.39 -15.08 17.18
N ASP A 6 0.67 -16.03 17.78
CA ASP A 6 0.93 -16.52 19.15
C ASP A 6 2.25 -17.31 19.28
N ASP A 7 2.79 -17.80 18.16
CA ASP A 7 4.07 -18.52 18.14
C ASP A 7 5.28 -17.57 18.09
N ILE A 8 5.04 -16.28 17.89
CA ILE A 8 6.09 -15.26 17.79
C ILE A 8 6.48 -14.83 19.20
N GLN A 9 7.78 -14.98 19.51
CA GLN A 9 8.36 -14.56 20.78
C GLN A 9 9.27 -13.35 20.60
N ILE A 10 9.13 -12.37 21.49
CA ILE A 10 10.00 -11.19 21.51
C ILE A 10 11.22 -11.50 22.37
N MET A 11 12.41 -11.35 21.81
CA MET A 11 13.67 -11.49 22.53
C MET A 11 13.98 -10.19 23.26
N ALA A 12 13.66 -10.16 24.56
CA ALA A 12 13.81 -8.99 25.39
C ALA A 12 15.28 -8.75 25.82
N ALA A 13 15.57 -7.52 26.18
CA ALA A 13 16.86 -7.12 26.75
C ALA A 13 16.99 -7.62 28.20
N GLN A 14 18.23 -7.95 28.64
CA GLN A 14 18.54 -8.40 30.01
C GLN A 14 19.94 -7.93 30.45
N LEU A 15 21.01 -8.67 30.14
CA LEU A 15 22.39 -8.37 30.54
C LEU A 15 23.26 -7.93 29.37
N HIS A 16 23.28 -8.70 28.29
CA HIS A 16 24.05 -8.36 27.08
C HIS A 16 23.61 -7.03 26.48
N ARG A 17 22.32 -6.79 26.45
CA ARG A 17 21.69 -5.52 26.10
C ARG A 17 20.82 -5.08 27.26
N GLN A 18 21.21 -4.01 27.92
CA GLN A 18 20.45 -3.54 29.09
C GLN A 18 19.07 -3.01 28.68
N PRO A 19 18.01 -3.30 29.45
CA PRO A 19 16.71 -2.69 29.27
C PRO A 19 16.76 -1.18 29.44
N LEU A 20 15.88 -0.48 28.75
CA LEU A 20 15.65 0.93 29.00
C LEU A 20 14.92 1.11 30.34
N LEU A 21 15.18 2.20 31.04
CA LEU A 21 14.42 2.61 32.21
C LEU A 21 13.03 3.11 31.80
N GLU A 22 12.07 3.13 32.73
CA GLU A 22 10.68 3.48 32.47
C GLU A 22 10.49 4.91 31.94
N ASP A 23 11.38 5.82 32.27
CA ASP A 23 11.39 7.22 31.82
C ASP A 23 12.14 7.45 30.51
N ALA A 24 12.70 6.42 29.90
CA ALA A 24 13.44 6.54 28.66
C ALA A 24 12.52 6.89 27.49
N SER A 25 12.89 7.89 26.72
CA SER A 25 12.19 8.24 25.48
C SER A 25 12.39 7.14 24.43
N VAL A 26 11.27 6.63 23.87
CA VAL A 26 11.26 5.63 22.80
C VAL A 26 10.81 6.30 21.50
N ASN A 27 11.65 6.21 20.47
CA ASN A 27 11.28 6.69 19.13
C ASN A 27 10.36 5.68 18.45
N THR A 28 9.19 6.15 18.01
CA THR A 28 8.20 5.36 17.25
C THR A 28 8.09 5.82 15.80
N GLU A 29 8.88 6.81 15.38
CA GLU A 29 8.83 7.35 14.02
C GLU A 29 9.18 6.28 12.98
N LEU A 30 8.38 6.22 11.91
CA LEU A 30 8.70 5.47 10.71
C LEU A 30 8.89 6.43 9.53
N ILE A 31 9.97 6.24 8.76
CA ILE A 31 10.23 7.01 7.54
C ILE A 31 10.03 6.09 6.33
N ILE A 32 9.04 6.40 5.51
CA ILE A 32 8.81 5.71 4.24
C ILE A 32 9.62 6.40 3.15
N GLY A 33 10.42 5.60 2.43
CA GLY A 33 11.30 6.08 1.37
C GLY A 33 12.37 7.06 1.88
N PRO A 34 13.27 6.66 2.81
CA PRO A 34 14.24 7.57 3.43
C PRO A 34 15.21 8.23 2.43
N GLU A 35 15.44 7.62 1.27
CA GLU A 35 16.27 8.17 0.20
C GLU A 35 15.49 9.04 -0.80
N SER A 36 14.17 9.14 -0.67
CA SER A 36 13.34 10.00 -1.52
C SER A 36 13.62 11.48 -1.23
N LYS A 37 13.42 12.33 -2.23
CA LYS A 37 13.57 13.78 -2.05
C LYS A 37 12.60 14.37 -1.03
N LYS A 38 11.41 13.78 -0.91
CA LYS A 38 10.37 14.12 0.07
C LYS A 38 9.92 12.85 0.82
N PRO A 39 10.71 12.32 1.76
CA PRO A 39 10.33 11.12 2.50
C PRO A 39 9.06 11.36 3.31
N LEU A 40 8.20 10.35 3.40
CA LEU A 40 7.00 10.41 4.23
C LEU A 40 7.32 9.97 5.66
N ARG A 41 7.07 10.86 6.63
CA ARG A 41 7.29 10.62 8.06
C ARG A 41 5.99 10.32 8.78
N LEU A 42 5.96 9.21 9.49
CA LEU A 42 4.85 8.78 10.34
C LEU A 42 5.30 8.79 11.80
N ALA A 43 4.47 9.34 12.68
CA ALA A 43 4.79 9.37 14.12
C ALA A 43 4.76 7.98 14.77
N ILE A 44 4.02 7.05 14.19
CA ILE A 44 3.90 5.66 14.64
C ILE A 44 3.99 4.69 13.46
N PRO A 45 4.52 3.46 13.64
CA PRO A 45 4.68 2.48 12.55
C PRO A 45 3.38 1.74 12.24
N LEU A 46 2.27 2.44 12.18
CA LEU A 46 0.96 1.95 11.79
C LEU A 46 0.39 2.83 10.69
N ILE A 47 -0.32 2.25 9.73
CA ILE A 47 -0.94 2.96 8.62
C ILE A 47 -2.33 2.36 8.34
N ILE A 48 -3.27 3.19 7.91
CA ILE A 48 -4.57 2.70 7.46
C ILE A 48 -4.44 2.27 6.00
N SER A 49 -4.70 0.98 5.78
CA SER A 49 -4.50 0.30 4.51
C SER A 49 -5.48 0.76 3.41
N ASP A 50 -5.20 0.31 2.21
CA ASP A 50 -5.96 0.61 0.98
C ASP A 50 -7.40 0.09 1.05
N MET A 51 -8.35 1.00 1.07
CA MET A 51 -9.78 0.71 1.02
C MET A 51 -10.47 1.72 0.11
N SER A 52 -10.97 1.24 -1.03
CA SER A 52 -11.51 2.12 -2.07
C SER A 52 -12.82 2.80 -1.67
N PHE A 53 -13.03 4.03 -2.18
CA PHE A 53 -14.33 4.68 -2.12
C PHE A 53 -15.36 3.90 -2.95
N GLY A 54 -16.44 3.51 -2.32
CA GLY A 54 -17.45 2.59 -2.87
C GLY A 54 -17.38 1.19 -2.26
N ALA A 55 -16.20 0.72 -1.81
CA ALA A 55 -16.12 -0.36 -0.82
C ALA A 55 -16.48 0.14 0.57
N LEU A 56 -16.00 1.34 0.92
CA LEU A 56 -16.39 2.08 2.11
C LEU A 56 -17.17 3.34 1.73
N SER A 57 -18.00 3.84 2.65
CA SER A 57 -18.69 5.12 2.52
C SER A 57 -17.73 6.30 2.71
N GLU A 58 -18.16 7.49 2.34
CA GLU A 58 -17.42 8.73 2.55
C GLU A 58 -17.16 8.98 4.03
N GLU A 59 -18.20 8.82 4.86
CA GLU A 59 -18.11 9.04 6.30
C GLU A 59 -17.06 8.12 6.95
N ALA A 60 -17.04 6.85 6.56
CA ALA A 60 -16.08 5.89 7.09
C ALA A 60 -14.64 6.26 6.68
N LYS A 61 -14.43 6.65 5.42
CA LYS A 61 -13.12 7.06 4.90
C LYS A 61 -12.63 8.34 5.58
N VAL A 62 -13.48 9.36 5.69
CA VAL A 62 -13.13 10.63 6.36
C VAL A 62 -12.86 10.42 7.86
N ALA A 63 -13.67 9.59 8.55
CA ALA A 63 -13.44 9.29 9.96
C ALA A 63 -12.09 8.61 10.21
N MET A 64 -11.74 7.62 9.38
CA MET A 64 -10.43 6.95 9.47
C MET A 64 -9.27 7.88 9.13
N ALA A 65 -9.41 8.72 8.10
CA ALA A 65 -8.39 9.69 7.72
C ALA A 65 -8.15 10.72 8.84
N THR A 66 -9.22 11.19 9.49
CA THR A 66 -9.15 12.07 10.66
C THR A 66 -8.44 11.38 11.83
N GLY A 67 -8.82 10.14 12.14
CA GLY A 67 -8.16 9.35 13.19
C GLY A 67 -6.67 9.13 12.91
N ALA A 68 -6.31 8.84 11.66
CA ALA A 68 -4.91 8.72 11.24
C ALA A 68 -4.14 10.04 11.44
N GLU A 69 -4.72 11.19 11.06
CA GLU A 69 -4.09 12.49 11.26
C GLU A 69 -3.86 12.79 12.74
N MET A 70 -4.85 12.53 13.61
CA MET A 70 -4.72 12.72 15.06
C MET A 70 -3.55 11.93 15.67
N LEU A 71 -3.23 10.76 15.10
CA LEU A 71 -2.11 9.92 15.54
C LEU A 71 -0.81 10.19 14.78
N GLY A 72 -0.79 11.15 13.87
CA GLY A 72 0.37 11.47 13.06
C GLY A 72 0.76 10.36 12.09
N THR A 73 -0.21 9.56 11.62
CA THR A 73 0.01 8.51 10.63
C THR A 73 -0.78 8.73 9.35
N GLY A 74 -0.60 7.84 8.38
CA GLY A 74 -1.15 7.95 7.03
C GLY A 74 -2.35 7.04 6.76
N ILE A 75 -3.04 7.36 5.66
CA ILE A 75 -4.12 6.57 5.08
C ILE A 75 -3.92 6.48 3.57
N CYS A 76 -4.40 5.39 2.97
CA CYS A 76 -4.30 5.19 1.53
C CYS A 76 -5.67 5.32 0.83
N SER A 77 -5.65 5.87 -0.40
CA SER A 77 -6.85 6.04 -1.23
C SER A 77 -7.59 4.74 -1.55
N GLY A 78 -6.86 3.64 -1.74
CA GLY A 78 -7.37 2.48 -2.45
C GLY A 78 -7.55 2.73 -3.94
N GLU A 79 -7.95 1.70 -4.70
CA GLU A 79 -7.98 1.71 -6.18
C GLU A 79 -9.11 2.55 -6.80
N GLY A 80 -10.01 3.09 -6.02
CA GLY A 80 -11.21 3.80 -6.50
C GLY A 80 -11.02 5.28 -6.82
N GLY A 81 -9.79 5.76 -6.87
CA GLY A 81 -9.47 7.17 -6.99
C GLY A 81 -9.36 7.87 -5.63
N MET A 82 -8.96 9.13 -5.64
CA MET A 82 -8.80 9.95 -4.44
C MET A 82 -10.11 10.64 -4.08
N LEU A 83 -10.65 10.34 -2.91
CA LEU A 83 -11.78 11.08 -2.35
C LEU A 83 -11.24 12.40 -1.76
N PRO A 84 -11.66 13.58 -2.28
CA PRO A 84 -11.09 14.85 -1.85
C PRO A 84 -11.24 15.11 -0.35
N GLU A 85 -12.39 14.78 0.23
CA GLU A 85 -12.68 15.01 1.65
C GLU A 85 -11.80 14.15 2.56
N GLU A 86 -11.48 12.93 2.14
CA GLU A 86 -10.54 12.06 2.85
C GLU A 86 -9.12 12.64 2.80
N GLN A 87 -8.69 13.07 1.61
CA GLN A 87 -7.35 13.63 1.43
C GLN A 87 -7.16 14.95 2.20
N GLN A 88 -8.17 15.83 2.25
CA GLN A 88 -8.10 17.12 2.93
C GLN A 88 -7.90 17.02 4.43
N VAL A 89 -8.33 15.95 5.07
CA VAL A 89 -8.22 15.75 6.52
C VAL A 89 -7.00 14.94 6.95
N ASN A 90 -6.15 14.52 6.01
CA ASN A 90 -4.92 13.79 6.33
C ASN A 90 -3.72 14.32 5.55
N SER A 91 -2.70 14.77 6.28
CA SER A 91 -1.46 15.35 5.74
C SER A 91 -0.40 14.32 5.34
N ARG A 92 -0.70 13.02 5.48
CA ARG A 92 0.18 11.88 5.19
C ARG A 92 -0.50 10.87 4.28
N TYR A 93 -1.09 11.39 3.20
CA TYR A 93 -1.97 10.64 2.30
C TYR A 93 -1.17 9.86 1.25
N LEU A 94 -1.47 8.56 1.10
CA LEU A 94 -0.89 7.70 0.08
C LEU A 94 -1.91 7.46 -1.06
N TYR A 95 -1.44 7.53 -2.28
CA TYR A 95 -2.28 7.27 -3.46
C TYR A 95 -1.94 5.91 -4.08
N GLU A 96 -2.94 5.04 -4.21
CA GLU A 96 -2.85 3.76 -4.92
C GLU A 96 -3.27 3.89 -6.37
N LEU A 97 -2.40 3.52 -7.31
CA LEU A 97 -2.73 3.36 -8.72
C LEU A 97 -2.88 1.87 -9.04
N ALA A 98 -4.12 1.43 -9.27
CA ALA A 98 -4.41 0.09 -9.79
C ALA A 98 -4.48 0.07 -11.32
N SER A 99 -4.61 -1.12 -11.89
CA SER A 99 -4.55 -1.36 -13.34
C SER A 99 -5.63 -0.62 -14.15
N ALA A 100 -6.82 -0.41 -13.59
CA ALA A 100 -7.88 0.37 -14.25
C ALA A 100 -7.66 1.88 -14.21
N LYS A 101 -6.74 2.38 -13.37
CA LYS A 101 -6.42 3.81 -13.21
C LYS A 101 -7.65 4.70 -12.92
N PHE A 102 -8.64 4.17 -12.19
CA PHE A 102 -9.86 4.91 -11.85
C PHE A 102 -9.56 6.26 -11.21
N GLY A 103 -10.13 7.33 -11.75
CA GLY A 103 -10.01 8.69 -11.24
C GLY A 103 -8.59 9.27 -11.24
N TYR A 104 -7.62 8.59 -11.87
CA TYR A 104 -6.26 9.09 -11.94
C TYR A 104 -6.18 10.34 -12.81
N GLN A 105 -5.63 11.40 -12.23
CA GLN A 105 -5.25 12.62 -12.92
C GLN A 105 -3.90 13.08 -12.36
N GLU A 106 -3.02 13.54 -13.24
CA GLU A 106 -1.66 13.89 -12.86
C GLU A 106 -1.58 15.02 -11.80
N ASN A 107 -2.57 15.89 -11.75
CA ASN A 107 -2.64 17.00 -10.78
C ASN A 107 -2.79 16.53 -9.32
N ILE A 108 -3.38 15.35 -9.07
CA ILE A 108 -3.47 14.80 -7.70
C ILE A 108 -2.10 14.49 -7.09
N LEU A 109 -1.09 14.23 -7.91
CA LEU A 109 0.28 13.94 -7.45
C LEU A 109 0.90 15.09 -6.63
N LYS A 110 0.38 16.30 -6.77
CA LYS A 110 0.82 17.47 -5.98
C LYS A 110 0.19 17.53 -4.58
N GLN A 111 -0.82 16.70 -4.32
CA GLN A 111 -1.62 16.71 -3.09
C GLN A 111 -1.32 15.53 -2.18
N VAL A 112 -0.58 14.52 -2.68
CA VAL A 112 -0.31 13.26 -1.97
C VAL A 112 1.14 13.18 -1.51
N GLN A 113 1.42 12.41 -0.47
CA GLN A 113 2.74 12.33 0.16
C GLN A 113 3.47 11.02 -0.15
N ALA A 114 2.78 10.04 -0.69
CA ALA A 114 3.37 8.83 -1.26
C ALA A 114 2.48 8.29 -2.37
N PHE A 115 3.05 7.49 -3.24
CA PHE A 115 2.36 6.88 -4.38
C PHE A 115 2.80 5.43 -4.52
N HIS A 116 1.86 4.52 -4.81
CA HIS A 116 2.25 3.15 -5.15
C HIS A 116 1.40 2.53 -6.25
N PHE A 117 2.04 1.65 -7.00
CA PHE A 117 1.38 0.78 -7.95
C PHE A 117 0.81 -0.44 -7.24
N LYS A 118 -0.42 -0.79 -7.52
CA LYS A 118 -1.01 -2.05 -7.08
C LYS A 118 -0.76 -3.14 -8.12
N GLY A 119 0.23 -3.98 -7.85
CA GLY A 119 0.51 -5.19 -8.64
C GLY A 119 -0.38 -6.36 -8.26
N GLY A 120 -0.92 -6.38 -7.04
CA GLY A 120 -1.79 -7.43 -6.55
C GLY A 120 -2.26 -7.20 -5.12
N GLN A 121 -3.11 -8.12 -4.64
CA GLN A 121 -3.53 -8.20 -3.25
C GLN A 121 -3.69 -9.66 -2.81
N GLY A 122 -3.52 -9.95 -1.52
CA GLY A 122 -3.35 -11.29 -0.97
C GLY A 122 -4.41 -12.30 -1.35
N ALA A 123 -5.68 -11.96 -1.21
CA ALA A 123 -6.76 -12.92 -1.38
C ALA A 123 -7.26 -13.11 -2.81
N LYS A 124 -6.78 -12.34 -3.77
CA LYS A 124 -7.24 -12.42 -5.16
C LYS A 124 -6.20 -12.04 -6.19
N THR A 125 -5.00 -12.53 -6.02
CA THR A 125 -3.92 -12.38 -7.01
C THR A 125 -4.36 -12.92 -8.37
N GLY A 126 -4.07 -12.17 -9.44
CA GLY A 126 -4.47 -12.52 -10.80
C GLY A 126 -5.91 -12.14 -11.15
N THR A 127 -6.60 -11.47 -10.24
CA THR A 127 -7.90 -10.81 -10.54
C THR A 127 -7.84 -9.35 -10.12
N GLY A 128 -8.49 -8.48 -10.87
CA GLY A 128 -8.61 -7.06 -10.51
C GLY A 128 -9.68 -6.79 -9.46
N GLY A 129 -9.84 -5.51 -9.11
CA GLY A 129 -10.94 -5.05 -8.28
C GLY A 129 -12.28 -5.12 -9.02
N HIS A 130 -13.36 -5.26 -8.26
CA HIS A 130 -14.71 -5.28 -8.79
C HIS A 130 -15.68 -4.51 -7.89
N LEU A 131 -16.32 -3.48 -8.43
CA LEU A 131 -17.43 -2.78 -7.79
C LEU A 131 -18.67 -2.95 -8.69
N PRO A 132 -19.77 -3.53 -8.16
CA PRO A 132 -20.99 -3.72 -8.95
C PRO A 132 -21.59 -2.40 -9.46
N ALA A 133 -22.24 -2.43 -10.62
CA ALA A 133 -22.91 -1.28 -11.23
C ALA A 133 -23.87 -0.56 -10.27
N SER A 134 -24.60 -1.33 -9.44
CA SER A 134 -25.53 -0.80 -8.45
C SER A 134 -24.89 0.08 -7.37
N LYS A 135 -23.60 -0.07 -7.13
CA LYS A 135 -22.81 0.76 -6.20
C LYS A 135 -22.09 1.93 -6.88
N ASN A 136 -21.92 1.86 -8.20
CA ASN A 136 -21.25 2.91 -8.96
C ASN A 136 -22.23 4.03 -9.31
N THR A 137 -22.60 4.83 -8.32
CA THR A 137 -23.57 5.92 -8.44
C THR A 137 -23.05 7.23 -7.84
N GLY A 138 -23.66 8.35 -8.24
CA GLY A 138 -23.40 9.66 -7.66
C GLY A 138 -21.89 9.99 -7.54
N LYS A 139 -21.46 10.34 -6.36
CA LYS A 139 -20.07 10.73 -6.07
C LYS A 139 -19.04 9.63 -6.30
N ILE A 140 -19.42 8.35 -6.12
CA ILE A 140 -18.51 7.21 -6.37
C ILE A 140 -18.12 7.16 -7.84
N ALA A 141 -19.09 7.28 -8.75
CA ALA A 141 -18.85 7.31 -10.19
C ALA A 141 -18.00 8.52 -10.59
N LEU A 142 -18.29 9.69 -10.00
CA LEU A 142 -17.54 10.92 -10.24
C LEU A 142 -16.06 10.78 -9.81
N VAL A 143 -15.78 10.26 -8.63
CA VAL A 143 -14.41 10.08 -8.10
C VAL A 143 -13.65 9.04 -8.91
N ARG A 144 -14.33 7.97 -9.36
CA ARG A 144 -13.72 6.95 -10.22
C ARG A 144 -13.53 7.42 -11.66
N GLY A 145 -14.21 8.47 -12.09
CA GLY A 145 -14.16 8.98 -13.46
C GLY A 145 -14.79 8.03 -14.47
N ILE A 146 -15.84 7.29 -14.09
CA ILE A 146 -16.57 6.35 -14.95
C ILE A 146 -18.07 6.66 -14.94
N GLU A 147 -18.76 6.18 -15.97
CA GLU A 147 -20.20 6.40 -16.13
C GLU A 147 -21.02 5.76 -15.00
N VAL A 148 -22.02 6.50 -14.52
CA VAL A 148 -22.95 6.01 -13.49
C VAL A 148 -23.68 4.74 -13.97
N GLY A 149 -23.75 3.74 -13.09
CA GLY A 149 -24.44 2.49 -13.39
C GLY A 149 -23.64 1.49 -14.22
N THR A 150 -22.36 1.78 -14.50
CA THR A 150 -21.45 0.78 -15.09
C THR A 150 -20.67 0.04 -13.99
N GLU A 151 -20.31 -1.21 -14.27
CA GLU A 151 -19.42 -1.95 -13.37
C GLU A 151 -18.00 -1.36 -13.39
N ALA A 152 -17.38 -1.20 -12.21
CA ALA A 152 -16.00 -0.80 -12.12
C ALA A 152 -15.11 -2.05 -11.97
N ILE A 153 -14.58 -2.53 -13.07
CA ILE A 153 -13.73 -3.72 -13.14
C ILE A 153 -12.30 -3.28 -13.47
N SER A 154 -11.35 -3.66 -12.62
CA SER A 154 -9.93 -3.50 -12.91
C SER A 154 -9.41 -4.74 -13.63
N PRO A 155 -8.68 -4.59 -14.75
CA PRO A 155 -8.03 -5.75 -15.39
C PRO A 155 -6.96 -6.35 -14.45
N PRO A 156 -6.59 -7.62 -14.62
CA PRO A 156 -5.63 -8.31 -13.75
C PRO A 156 -4.20 -7.76 -13.82
N THR A 157 -3.90 -6.97 -14.83
CA THR A 157 -2.60 -6.32 -15.06
C THR A 157 -2.77 -4.95 -15.70
N PHE A 158 -1.75 -4.11 -15.62
CA PHE A 158 -1.71 -2.84 -16.36
C PHE A 158 -1.61 -3.11 -17.87
N GLU A 159 -2.41 -2.41 -18.66
CA GLU A 159 -2.45 -2.60 -20.12
C GLU A 159 -1.27 -1.94 -20.83
N ASP A 160 -0.64 -0.97 -20.21
CA ASP A 160 0.43 -0.13 -20.78
C ASP A 160 1.76 -0.19 -20.01
N LEU A 161 1.84 -0.96 -18.92
CA LEU A 161 3.05 -1.13 -18.12
C LEU A 161 3.38 -2.63 -18.03
N HIS A 162 4.42 -3.06 -18.77
CA HIS A 162 4.72 -4.48 -18.94
C HIS A 162 6.04 -4.93 -18.31
N CYS A 163 6.97 -4.01 -18.11
CA CYS A 163 8.29 -4.33 -17.58
C CYS A 163 8.76 -3.28 -16.56
N PRO A 164 9.80 -3.57 -15.76
CA PRO A 164 10.31 -2.61 -14.77
C PRO A 164 10.64 -1.23 -15.35
N ALA A 165 11.09 -1.16 -16.60
CA ALA A 165 11.42 0.10 -17.27
C ALA A 165 10.17 0.98 -17.51
N ASP A 166 9.02 0.36 -17.81
CA ASP A 166 7.77 1.11 -18.00
C ASP A 166 7.30 1.71 -16.68
N PHE A 167 7.27 0.90 -15.61
CA PHE A 167 6.94 1.36 -14.26
C PHE A 167 7.90 2.43 -13.78
N LYS A 168 9.21 2.28 -14.08
CA LYS A 168 10.20 3.28 -13.71
C LYS A 168 9.94 4.62 -14.41
N ARG A 169 9.66 4.62 -15.72
CA ARG A 169 9.31 5.87 -16.44
C ARG A 169 8.11 6.56 -15.83
N PHE A 170 7.07 5.79 -15.48
CA PHE A 170 5.89 6.34 -14.79
C PHE A 170 6.26 6.88 -13.39
N ALA A 171 7.03 6.15 -12.62
CA ALA A 171 7.51 6.56 -11.30
C ALA A 171 8.37 7.84 -11.37
N ASP A 172 9.24 7.96 -12.36
CA ASP A 172 10.07 9.15 -12.59
C ASP A 172 9.16 10.37 -12.89
N ARG A 173 8.10 10.18 -13.68
CA ARG A 173 7.10 11.24 -13.91
C ARG A 173 6.34 11.62 -12.65
N VAL A 174 5.95 10.64 -11.82
CA VAL A 174 5.32 10.92 -10.52
C VAL A 174 6.25 11.75 -9.63
N ARG A 175 7.54 11.40 -9.57
CA ARG A 175 8.53 12.17 -8.79
C ARG A 175 8.71 13.59 -9.33
N GLU A 176 8.76 13.75 -10.64
CA GLU A 176 8.85 15.07 -11.28
C GLU A 176 7.68 15.97 -10.88
N VAL A 177 6.45 15.49 -11.04
CA VAL A 177 5.23 16.29 -10.80
C VAL A 177 5.01 16.57 -9.31
N SER A 178 5.28 15.60 -8.45
CA SER A 178 5.09 15.71 -7.00
C SER A 178 6.23 16.45 -6.29
N GLY A 179 7.37 16.57 -6.95
CA GLY A 179 8.61 17.09 -6.36
C GLY A 179 9.40 16.05 -5.58
N GLY A 180 9.14 14.75 -5.79
CA GLY A 180 9.97 13.65 -5.31
C GLY A 180 9.42 12.88 -4.10
N ILE A 181 8.12 12.59 -4.09
CA ILE A 181 7.50 11.70 -3.08
C ILE A 181 7.97 10.25 -3.25
N PRO A 182 7.90 9.40 -2.20
CA PRO A 182 8.23 7.98 -2.29
C PRO A 182 7.31 7.22 -3.25
N ILE A 183 7.90 6.27 -3.97
CA ILE A 183 7.19 5.37 -4.88
C ILE A 183 7.21 3.96 -4.31
N GLY A 184 6.04 3.34 -4.21
CA GLY A 184 5.90 1.99 -3.70
C GLY A 184 5.29 1.01 -4.68
N PHE A 185 5.28 -0.25 -4.25
CA PHE A 185 4.56 -1.33 -4.90
C PHE A 185 3.79 -2.13 -3.86
N LYS A 186 2.48 -2.30 -4.08
CA LYS A 186 1.67 -3.25 -3.33
C LYS A 186 1.66 -4.57 -4.08
N LEU A 187 2.11 -5.61 -3.42
CA LEU A 187 2.35 -6.94 -3.98
C LEU A 187 1.61 -7.99 -3.18
N SER A 188 1.01 -8.95 -3.86
CA SER A 188 0.58 -10.20 -3.23
C SER A 188 1.79 -11.08 -2.94
N ALA A 189 1.74 -11.83 -1.84
CA ALA A 189 2.83 -12.69 -1.43
C ALA A 189 2.84 -14.03 -2.20
N ASN A 190 3.25 -14.04 -3.45
CA ASN A 190 3.39 -15.24 -4.29
C ASN A 190 4.86 -15.53 -4.61
N HIS A 191 5.39 -14.96 -5.67
CA HIS A 191 6.81 -15.04 -6.03
C HIS A 191 7.60 -13.90 -5.39
N ILE A 192 7.56 -13.81 -4.09
CA ILE A 192 7.95 -12.66 -3.26
C ILE A 192 9.29 -12.07 -3.69
N GLU A 193 10.33 -12.89 -3.80
CA GLU A 193 11.68 -12.43 -4.12
C GLU A 193 11.77 -11.86 -5.55
N ARG A 194 11.05 -12.46 -6.50
CA ARG A 194 11.04 -12.01 -7.91
C ARG A 194 10.23 -10.73 -8.07
N ASP A 195 9.10 -10.64 -7.38
CA ASP A 195 8.23 -9.46 -7.43
C ASP A 195 8.89 -8.26 -6.72
N ILE A 196 9.60 -8.48 -5.61
CA ILE A 196 10.43 -7.45 -4.97
C ILE A 196 11.57 -7.02 -5.91
N GLU A 197 12.27 -7.96 -6.56
CA GLU A 197 13.32 -7.62 -7.52
C GLU A 197 12.79 -6.79 -8.68
N PHE A 198 11.57 -7.10 -9.17
CA PHE A 198 10.89 -6.29 -10.17
C PHE A 198 10.67 -4.85 -9.68
N ALA A 199 10.11 -4.70 -8.47
CA ALA A 199 9.85 -3.40 -7.87
C ALA A 199 11.14 -2.59 -7.63
N LEU A 200 12.22 -3.23 -7.18
CA LEU A 200 13.53 -2.59 -7.02
C LEU A 200 14.08 -2.08 -8.36
N LYS A 201 13.95 -2.86 -9.44
CA LYS A 201 14.35 -2.43 -10.81
C LYS A 201 13.47 -1.28 -11.32
N ALA A 202 12.23 -1.19 -10.86
CA ALA A 202 11.33 -0.08 -11.13
C ALA A 202 11.54 1.12 -10.19
N SER A 203 12.60 1.12 -9.38
CA SER A 203 13.00 2.16 -8.42
C SER A 203 12.03 2.36 -7.25
N ALA A 204 11.53 1.28 -6.67
CA ALA A 204 10.70 1.32 -5.48
C ALA A 204 11.46 1.87 -4.25
N ASP A 205 10.81 2.77 -3.52
CA ASP A 205 11.25 3.29 -2.22
C ASP A 205 10.60 2.54 -1.06
N TYR A 206 9.46 1.88 -1.30
CA TYR A 206 8.78 1.03 -0.32
C TYR A 206 7.98 -0.10 -0.96
N ILE A 207 7.72 -1.13 -0.17
CA ILE A 207 6.93 -2.30 -0.56
C ILE A 207 5.81 -2.50 0.45
N ILE A 208 4.58 -2.66 -0.04
CA ILE A 208 3.43 -3.15 0.74
C ILE A 208 3.26 -4.61 0.36
N LEU A 209 3.55 -5.51 1.29
CA LEU A 209 3.40 -6.94 1.07
C LEU A 209 2.09 -7.43 1.67
N ASP A 210 1.16 -7.81 0.81
CA ASP A 210 -0.16 -8.30 1.19
C ASP A 210 -0.19 -9.84 1.17
N GLY A 211 -0.03 -10.44 2.34
CA GLY A 211 -0.06 -11.90 2.51
C GLY A 211 -1.46 -12.48 2.50
N ARG A 212 -1.56 -13.82 2.44
CA ARG A 212 -2.84 -14.52 2.56
C ARG A 212 -3.53 -14.15 3.88
N GLY A 213 -4.80 -13.82 3.81
CA GLY A 213 -5.61 -13.27 4.90
C GLY A 213 -5.96 -11.80 4.68
N GLY A 214 -5.25 -11.11 3.77
CA GLY A 214 -5.51 -9.70 3.44
C GLY A 214 -6.52 -9.50 2.30
N GLY A 215 -7.28 -8.40 2.37
CA GLY A 215 -7.95 -7.77 1.23
C GLY A 215 -9.09 -8.51 0.54
N THR A 216 -10.15 -8.92 1.22
CA THR A 216 -10.88 -10.04 0.69
C THR A 216 -12.36 -10.03 0.50
N GLY A 217 -13.02 -8.90 0.68
CA GLY A 217 -14.48 -8.83 0.65
C GLY A 217 -15.13 -9.44 -0.61
N ALA A 218 -14.48 -9.34 -1.77
CA ALA A 218 -14.98 -9.88 -3.04
C ALA A 218 -14.17 -11.11 -3.55
N ALA A 219 -13.28 -11.68 -2.73
CA ALA A 219 -12.46 -12.80 -3.15
C ALA A 219 -13.25 -14.11 -3.13
N PRO A 220 -13.16 -14.96 -4.19
CA PRO A 220 -13.69 -16.31 -4.14
C PRO A 220 -13.07 -17.11 -2.99
N ALA A 221 -13.85 -17.97 -2.32
CA ALA A 221 -13.37 -18.75 -1.17
C ALA A 221 -12.10 -19.57 -1.52
N LEU A 222 -12.06 -20.18 -2.70
CA LEU A 222 -10.90 -20.93 -3.18
C LEU A 222 -9.62 -20.06 -3.22
N PHE A 223 -9.73 -18.82 -3.68
CA PHE A 223 -8.60 -17.90 -3.76
C PHE A 223 -8.15 -17.46 -2.37
N ARG A 224 -9.12 -17.03 -1.54
CA ARG A 224 -8.86 -16.61 -0.16
C ARG A 224 -8.13 -17.67 0.65
N ASP A 225 -8.48 -18.94 0.45
CA ASP A 225 -8.01 -20.04 1.29
C ASP A 225 -6.74 -20.72 0.74
N HIS A 226 -6.44 -20.57 -0.57
CA HIS A 226 -5.37 -21.34 -1.22
C HIS A 226 -4.38 -20.52 -2.07
N ILE A 227 -4.59 -19.22 -2.24
CA ILE A 227 -3.67 -18.36 -3.00
C ILE A 227 -2.89 -17.46 -2.04
N SER A 228 -1.65 -17.11 -2.43
CA SER A 228 -0.73 -16.31 -1.66
C SER A 228 -0.11 -17.03 -0.45
N VAL A 229 1.02 -16.55 -0.01
CA VAL A 229 1.72 -17.05 1.19
C VAL A 229 1.16 -16.34 2.42
N PRO A 230 0.93 -17.04 3.55
CA PRO A 230 0.53 -16.39 4.80
C PRO A 230 1.51 -15.31 5.24
N THR A 231 0.99 -14.25 5.86
CA THR A 231 1.73 -13.00 6.13
C THR A 231 3.02 -13.22 6.91
N ILE A 232 3.04 -14.06 7.96
CA ILE A 232 4.23 -14.28 8.79
C ILE A 232 5.41 -14.82 7.96
N PRO A 233 5.30 -15.97 7.27
CA PRO A 233 6.40 -16.47 6.43
C PRO A 233 6.66 -15.57 5.22
N ALA A 234 5.66 -14.86 4.71
CA ALA A 234 5.83 -13.92 3.61
C ALA A 234 6.74 -12.75 4.01
N LEU A 235 6.49 -12.13 5.16
CA LEU A 235 7.33 -11.05 5.69
C LEU A 235 8.75 -11.51 5.98
N ALA A 236 8.91 -12.70 6.57
CA ALA A 236 10.25 -13.26 6.84
C ALA A 236 11.05 -13.45 5.54
N ARG A 237 10.43 -13.98 4.48
CA ARG A 237 11.07 -14.13 3.16
C ARG A 237 11.39 -12.79 2.51
N ALA A 238 10.46 -11.84 2.54
CA ALA A 238 10.66 -10.52 1.98
C ALA A 238 11.80 -9.77 2.68
N ARG A 239 11.82 -9.77 4.01
CA ARG A 239 12.89 -9.15 4.80
C ARG A 239 14.24 -9.78 4.50
N HIS A 240 14.33 -11.12 4.55
CA HIS A 240 15.57 -11.83 4.22
C HIS A 240 16.08 -11.51 2.81
N TYR A 241 15.18 -11.37 1.83
CA TYR A 241 15.57 -10.99 0.48
C TYR A 241 16.11 -9.57 0.41
N LEU A 242 15.46 -8.60 1.04
CA LEU A 242 15.93 -7.21 1.08
C LEU A 242 17.29 -7.10 1.81
N ASP A 243 17.49 -7.85 2.90
CA ASP A 243 18.78 -7.91 3.62
C ASP A 243 19.89 -8.43 2.69
N LYS A 244 19.63 -9.54 2.01
CA LYS A 244 20.57 -10.13 1.03
C LYS A 244 20.91 -9.18 -0.11
N ARG A 245 19.96 -8.32 -0.50
CA ARG A 245 20.16 -7.31 -1.55
C ARG A 245 20.81 -6.01 -1.03
N GLY A 246 21.09 -5.91 0.27
CA GLY A 246 21.61 -4.69 0.89
C GLY A 246 20.63 -3.52 0.87
N MET A 247 19.32 -3.81 0.81
CA MET A 247 18.26 -2.80 0.68
C MET A 247 17.57 -2.48 2.00
N SER A 248 17.91 -3.17 3.09
CA SER A 248 17.38 -2.87 4.42
C SER A 248 17.83 -1.48 4.88
N GLY A 249 16.88 -0.71 5.39
CA GLY A 249 17.10 0.71 5.74
C GLY A 249 17.00 1.69 4.56
N ARG A 250 16.98 1.20 3.32
CA ARG A 250 16.80 2.01 2.10
C ARG A 250 15.40 1.86 1.52
N VAL A 251 14.87 0.65 1.51
CA VAL A 251 13.50 0.34 1.09
C VAL A 251 12.68 -0.08 2.30
N THR A 252 11.57 0.62 2.53
CA THR A 252 10.63 0.33 3.63
C THR A 252 9.75 -0.87 3.25
N LEU A 253 9.60 -1.87 4.14
CA LEU A 253 8.72 -3.02 4.00
C LEU A 253 7.64 -2.95 5.08
#